data_24df20213752bdcc3118a7d6fdcb20b3
#
_entry.id   24df20213752bdcc3118a7d6fdcb20b3
#
_cell.length_a   1.000
_cell.length_b   1.000
_cell.length_c   1.000
_cell.angle_alpha   90.00
_cell.angle_beta   90.00
_cell.angle_gamma   90.00
#
_symmetry.space_group_name_H-M   'P 1'
#
loop_
_entity.id
_entity.type
_entity.pdbx_description
1 polymer ?
#
loop_
_entity_poly.entity_id
_entity_poly.type
_entity_poly.pdbx_seq_one_letter_code
_entity_poly.pdbx_strand_id
1 'polypeptide(L)'
;VRFNASLQENLDANLGFESISRVTVKIVSTVHQLEYWPVIEKVANSQRIWIAGDGTDLPPPEFSATLRELLEHWEVRAGIRAELTHQISIQGEVIENGNLRTFRKAEDLETVSSNGLSYIVLCVIFIGFINRIRRGAAINVTWALDEIKDLDIGNVEVLMSVLRKNNITLVSACPDPDVDVLAMFRNR
;
A
#
# COMPACT_ATOMS: atom_id res chain seq x y z
N VAL A 1 11.39 8.24 -4.46
CA VAL A 1 11.74 9.04 -3.27
C VAL A 1 10.50 9.66 -2.64
N ARG A 2 9.71 10.49 -3.35
CA ARG A 2 8.51 11.18 -2.81
C ARG A 2 7.42 10.22 -2.29
N PHE A 3 7.23 9.07 -2.94
CA PHE A 3 6.23 8.09 -2.53
C PHE A 3 6.57 7.50 -1.14
N ASN A 4 7.80 7.04 -0.96
CA ASN A 4 8.23 6.43 0.31
C ASN A 4 8.21 7.45 1.46
N ALA A 5 8.57 8.72 1.23
CA ALA A 5 8.48 9.76 2.24
C ALA A 5 7.03 9.99 2.69
N SER A 6 6.11 10.16 1.73
CA SER A 6 4.68 10.34 2.05
C SER A 6 4.05 9.11 2.71
N LEU A 7 4.50 7.90 2.35
CA LEU A 7 4.06 6.68 3.03
C LEU A 7 4.54 6.67 4.49
N GLN A 8 5.81 7.00 4.73
CA GLN A 8 6.37 7.04 6.08
C GLN A 8 5.67 8.07 6.98
N GLU A 9 5.39 9.28 6.47
CA GLU A 9 4.62 10.29 7.20
C GLU A 9 3.22 9.77 7.63
N ASN A 10 2.55 9.02 6.74
CA ASN A 10 1.26 8.41 7.07
C ASN A 10 1.38 7.28 8.09
N LEU A 11 2.46 6.49 8.03
CA LEU A 11 2.71 5.44 9.03
C LEU A 11 2.95 6.05 10.39
N ASP A 12 3.84 7.03 10.51
CA ASP A 12 4.18 7.70 11.77
C ASP A 12 2.95 8.37 12.40
N ALA A 13 2.07 8.96 11.59
CA ALA A 13 0.83 9.60 12.06
C ALA A 13 -0.21 8.61 12.60
N ASN A 14 -0.11 7.33 12.28
CA ASN A 14 -1.05 6.28 12.66
C ASN A 14 -0.45 5.25 13.63
N LEU A 15 0.78 5.44 14.05
CA LEU A 15 1.44 4.59 15.02
C LEU A 15 0.99 5.03 16.44
N GLY A 16 0.15 4.24 17.07
CA GLY A 16 -0.39 4.52 18.41
C GLY A 16 -0.40 3.29 19.33
N PHE A 17 0.35 2.25 18.97
CA PHE A 17 0.39 0.99 19.70
C PHE A 17 1.56 0.96 20.68
N GLU A 18 1.32 0.60 21.94
CA GLU A 18 2.36 0.60 22.97
C GLU A 18 3.53 -0.32 22.66
N SER A 19 3.22 -1.49 22.09
CA SER A 19 4.22 -2.52 21.77
C SER A 19 5.02 -2.20 20.50
N ILE A 20 4.55 -1.31 19.62
CA ILE A 20 5.17 -0.98 18.36
C ILE A 20 5.58 0.49 18.37
N SER A 21 6.86 0.73 18.56
CA SER A 21 7.38 2.11 18.63
C SER A 21 7.72 2.71 17.25
N ARG A 22 7.96 1.86 16.24
CA ARG A 22 8.29 2.30 14.89
C ARG A 22 7.95 1.26 13.84
N VAL A 23 7.38 1.72 12.73
CA VAL A 23 7.22 0.94 11.50
C VAL A 23 7.80 1.76 10.36
N THR A 24 8.78 1.22 9.67
CA THR A 24 9.36 1.83 8.46
C THR A 24 9.07 0.93 7.27
N VAL A 25 8.52 1.51 6.21
CA VAL A 25 8.23 0.77 4.97
C VAL A 25 8.84 1.49 3.77
N LYS A 26 9.52 0.74 2.95
CA LYS A 26 10.13 1.21 1.71
C LYS A 26 9.71 0.32 0.56
N ILE A 27 9.11 0.93 -0.44
CA ILE A 27 8.87 0.30 -1.74
C ILE A 27 10.13 0.47 -2.57
N VAL A 28 10.68 -0.65 -3.01
CA VAL A 28 11.83 -0.72 -3.90
C VAL A 28 11.35 -1.20 -5.26
N SER A 29 11.71 -0.48 -6.31
CA SER A 29 11.36 -0.82 -7.69
C SER A 29 12.63 -0.92 -8.53
N THR A 30 12.74 -2.02 -9.25
CA THR A 30 13.80 -2.28 -10.25
C THR A 30 13.26 -2.21 -11.67
N VAL A 31 12.05 -1.68 -11.86
CA VAL A 31 11.36 -1.56 -13.16
C VAL A 31 12.24 -0.89 -14.22
N HIS A 32 13.09 0.04 -13.82
CA HIS A 32 14.04 0.72 -14.73
C HIS A 32 15.11 -0.21 -15.33
N GLN A 33 15.25 -1.44 -14.80
CA GLN A 33 16.18 -2.45 -15.33
C GLN A 33 15.54 -3.33 -16.42
N LEU A 34 14.23 -3.18 -16.67
CA LEU A 34 13.54 -3.89 -17.73
C LEU A 34 14.01 -3.42 -19.10
N GLU A 35 14.24 -4.37 -20.02
CA GLU A 35 14.74 -4.11 -21.36
C GLU A 35 13.88 -3.10 -22.14
N TYR A 36 12.56 -3.14 -21.95
CA TYR A 36 11.60 -2.25 -22.61
C TYR A 36 11.30 -0.96 -21.83
N TRP A 37 11.95 -0.73 -20.68
CA TRP A 37 11.75 0.49 -19.90
C TRP A 37 12.04 1.78 -20.67
N PRO A 38 13.09 1.86 -21.51
CA PRO A 38 13.34 3.07 -22.33
C PRO A 38 12.18 3.43 -23.26
N VAL A 39 11.45 2.41 -23.77
CA VAL A 39 10.27 2.65 -24.62
C VAL A 39 9.12 3.23 -23.79
N ILE A 40 8.89 2.70 -22.59
CA ILE A 40 7.90 3.25 -21.65
C ILE A 40 8.23 4.72 -21.30
N GLU A 41 9.49 5.03 -21.06
CA GLU A 41 9.92 6.41 -20.76
C GLU A 41 9.69 7.34 -21.95
N LYS A 42 9.97 6.90 -23.18
CA LYS A 42 9.67 7.68 -24.40
C LYS A 42 8.17 8.00 -24.49
N VAL A 43 7.29 6.98 -24.32
CA VAL A 43 5.83 7.18 -24.36
C VAL A 43 5.39 8.15 -23.28
N ALA A 44 5.85 7.96 -22.04
CA ALA A 44 5.50 8.83 -20.92
C ALA A 44 5.96 10.27 -21.12
N ASN A 45 7.13 10.49 -21.70
CA ASN A 45 7.65 11.80 -22.00
C ASN A 45 6.88 12.47 -23.14
N SER A 46 6.61 11.75 -24.23
CA SER A 46 5.81 12.25 -25.36
C SER A 46 4.39 12.63 -24.91
N GLN A 47 3.77 11.80 -24.07
CA GLN A 47 2.46 12.11 -23.48
C GLN A 47 2.50 13.37 -22.61
N ARG A 48 3.55 13.53 -21.80
CA ARG A 48 3.70 14.70 -20.93
C ARG A 48 3.83 15.99 -21.74
N ILE A 49 4.60 15.96 -22.82
CA ILE A 49 4.76 17.10 -23.74
C ILE A 49 3.43 17.44 -24.40
N TRP A 50 2.70 16.45 -24.90
CA TRP A 50 1.40 16.65 -25.53
C TRP A 50 0.38 17.26 -24.56
N ILE A 51 0.24 16.72 -23.34
CA ILE A 51 -0.69 17.24 -22.33
C ILE A 51 -0.28 18.65 -21.87
N ALA A 52 1.02 18.96 -21.81
CA ALA A 52 1.49 20.29 -21.44
C ALA A 52 1.14 21.36 -22.49
N GLY A 53 0.86 20.97 -23.73
CA GLY A 53 0.40 21.82 -24.82
C GLY A 53 -1.11 22.03 -24.90
N ASP A 54 -1.90 21.79 -23.82
CA ASP A 54 -3.35 21.77 -23.60
C ASP A 54 -4.07 20.45 -23.87
N GLY A 55 -3.47 19.52 -24.59
CA GLY A 55 -3.99 18.15 -24.80
C GLY A 55 -5.28 18.06 -25.64
N THR A 56 -5.73 19.17 -26.26
CA THR A 56 -6.96 19.23 -27.08
C THR A 56 -6.70 18.83 -28.53
N ASP A 57 -5.48 19.00 -28.99
CA ASP A 57 -5.07 18.61 -30.34
C ASP A 57 -4.84 17.10 -30.46
N LEU A 58 -4.82 16.60 -31.69
CA LEU A 58 -4.42 15.23 -31.97
C LEU A 58 -2.99 14.97 -31.46
N PRO A 59 -2.73 13.77 -30.92
CA PRO A 59 -1.40 13.44 -30.46
C PRO A 59 -0.37 13.57 -31.60
N PRO A 60 0.83 14.11 -31.30
CA PRO A 60 1.84 14.28 -32.34
C PRO A 60 2.26 12.92 -32.92
N PRO A 61 2.71 12.89 -34.20
CA PRO A 61 3.10 11.65 -34.88
C PRO A 61 4.14 10.84 -34.11
N GLU A 62 5.06 11.50 -33.42
CA GLU A 62 6.07 10.85 -32.58
C GLU A 62 5.46 10.09 -31.40
N PHE A 63 4.38 10.60 -30.78
CA PHE A 63 3.66 9.89 -29.72
C PHE A 63 3.03 8.61 -30.27
N SER A 64 2.38 8.69 -31.41
CA SER A 64 1.75 7.53 -32.07
C SER A 64 2.78 6.47 -32.48
N ALA A 65 3.95 6.89 -32.96
CA ALA A 65 5.05 5.99 -33.32
C ALA A 65 5.63 5.27 -32.07
N THR A 66 5.91 6.00 -31.00
CA THR A 66 6.42 5.42 -29.74
C THR A 66 5.40 4.51 -29.05
N LEU A 67 4.12 4.86 -29.14
CA LEU A 67 3.06 4.00 -28.61
C LEU A 67 2.96 2.67 -29.38
N ARG A 68 3.11 2.73 -30.71
CA ARG A 68 3.15 1.51 -31.54
C ARG A 68 4.36 0.65 -31.20
N GLU A 69 5.55 1.22 -31.06
CA GLU A 69 6.76 0.53 -30.60
C GLU A 69 6.51 -0.20 -29.27
N LEU A 70 5.84 0.45 -28.28
CA LEU A 70 5.49 -0.17 -27.02
C LEU A 70 4.51 -1.32 -27.18
N LEU A 71 3.49 -1.17 -28.01
CA LEU A 71 2.49 -2.22 -28.27
C LEU A 71 3.12 -3.44 -28.94
N GLU A 72 4.02 -3.26 -29.90
CA GLU A 72 4.77 -4.35 -30.54
C GLU A 72 5.60 -5.13 -29.51
N HIS A 73 6.25 -4.46 -28.57
CA HIS A 73 6.93 -5.12 -27.45
C HIS A 73 5.96 -5.90 -26.55
N TRP A 74 4.74 -5.39 -26.34
CA TRP A 74 3.74 -6.07 -25.51
C TRP A 74 3.10 -7.28 -26.18
N GLU A 75 2.82 -7.24 -27.46
CA GLU A 75 2.27 -8.36 -28.23
C GLU A 75 3.22 -9.56 -28.27
N VAL A 76 4.51 -9.31 -28.36
CA VAL A 76 5.54 -10.35 -28.38
C VAL A 76 5.74 -11.01 -27.02
N ARG A 77 5.37 -10.33 -25.92
CA ARG A 77 5.63 -10.81 -24.54
C ARG A 77 4.36 -10.83 -23.69
N ALA A 78 3.51 -11.84 -23.90
CA ALA A 78 2.27 -12.07 -23.11
C ALA A 78 2.47 -12.20 -21.57
N GLY A 79 3.74 -12.21 -21.08
CA GLY A 79 4.10 -12.35 -19.66
C GLY A 79 4.42 -11.06 -18.92
N ILE A 80 4.30 -9.89 -19.53
CA ILE A 80 4.76 -8.59 -18.97
C ILE A 80 4.14 -8.26 -17.59
N ARG A 81 2.88 -8.64 -17.34
CA ARG A 81 2.25 -8.40 -16.02
C ARG A 81 2.96 -9.12 -14.89
N ALA A 82 3.41 -10.34 -15.11
CA ALA A 82 4.15 -11.10 -14.11
C ALA A 82 5.55 -10.49 -13.85
N GLU A 83 6.22 -9.99 -14.90
CA GLU A 83 7.51 -9.35 -14.76
C GLU A 83 7.45 -8.06 -13.93
N LEU A 84 6.41 -7.21 -14.10
CA LEU A 84 6.26 -5.96 -13.34
C LEU A 84 6.07 -6.19 -11.84
N THR A 85 5.30 -7.21 -11.45
CA THR A 85 5.11 -7.56 -10.03
C THR A 85 6.41 -8.01 -9.37
N HIS A 86 7.27 -8.73 -10.11
CA HIS A 86 8.58 -9.15 -9.62
C HIS A 86 9.59 -8.00 -9.50
N GLN A 87 9.32 -6.86 -10.15
CA GLN A 87 10.18 -5.66 -10.09
C GLN A 87 9.82 -4.70 -8.95
N ILE A 88 8.85 -5.06 -8.12
CA ILE A 88 8.43 -4.25 -6.98
C ILE A 88 8.50 -5.11 -5.72
N SER A 89 9.25 -4.65 -4.74
CA SER A 89 9.33 -5.29 -3.42
C SER A 89 9.01 -4.30 -2.31
N ILE A 90 8.45 -4.84 -1.23
CA ILE A 90 8.19 -4.11 0.00
C ILE A 90 9.23 -4.56 1.02
N GLN A 91 9.96 -3.61 1.58
CA GLN A 91 10.96 -3.84 2.60
C GLN A 91 10.71 -2.92 3.78
N GLY A 92 11.10 -3.31 4.96
CA GLY A 92 10.99 -2.41 6.09
C GLY A 92 11.51 -2.99 7.40
N GLU A 93 11.24 -2.22 8.43
CA GLU A 93 11.67 -2.47 9.79
C GLU A 93 10.52 -2.21 10.75
N VAL A 94 10.43 -3.03 11.79
CA VAL A 94 9.49 -2.87 12.89
C VAL A 94 10.30 -2.88 14.19
N ILE A 95 10.08 -1.91 15.06
CA ILE A 95 10.61 -1.92 16.42
C ILE A 95 9.46 -2.31 17.36
N GLU A 96 9.53 -3.53 17.85
CA GLU A 96 8.57 -4.14 18.77
C GLU A 96 9.22 -4.37 20.12
N ASN A 97 8.67 -3.77 21.20
CA ASN A 97 9.20 -3.88 22.55
C ASN A 97 10.74 -3.64 22.62
N GLY A 98 11.21 -2.65 21.85
CA GLY A 98 12.64 -2.32 21.74
C GLY A 98 13.47 -3.24 20.84
N ASN A 99 12.91 -4.30 20.28
CA ASN A 99 13.59 -5.22 19.38
C ASN A 99 13.36 -4.82 17.92
N LEU A 100 14.45 -4.67 17.18
CA LEU A 100 14.40 -4.39 15.75
C LEU A 100 14.18 -5.70 14.97
N ARG A 101 13.17 -5.71 14.13
CA ARG A 101 12.90 -6.78 13.17
C ARG A 101 12.83 -6.21 11.76
N THR A 102 13.32 -6.95 10.78
CA THR A 102 13.35 -6.52 9.38
C THR A 102 12.58 -7.50 8.52
N PHE A 103 11.94 -6.97 7.47
CA PHE A 103 11.29 -7.77 6.42
C PHE A 103 11.74 -7.29 5.05
N ARG A 104 11.87 -8.21 4.09
CA ARG A 104 12.34 -7.92 2.72
C ARG A 104 11.32 -8.33 1.66
N LYS A 105 10.28 -9.03 2.05
CA LYS A 105 9.18 -9.51 1.21
C LYS A 105 7.87 -9.34 1.94
N ALA A 106 6.76 -9.35 1.21
CA ALA A 106 5.43 -9.30 1.81
C ALA A 106 5.16 -10.53 2.73
N GLU A 107 5.65 -11.69 2.34
CA GLU A 107 5.51 -12.94 3.11
C GLU A 107 6.23 -12.88 4.46
N ASP A 108 7.34 -12.13 4.56
CA ASP A 108 8.06 -11.96 5.82
C ASP A 108 7.22 -11.17 6.85
N LEU A 109 6.22 -10.38 6.40
CA LEU A 109 5.36 -9.60 7.29
C LEU A 109 4.52 -10.47 8.23
N GLU A 110 4.15 -11.68 7.82
CA GLU A 110 3.38 -12.62 8.64
C GLU A 110 4.18 -13.10 9.86
N THR A 111 5.50 -13.05 9.78
CA THR A 111 6.41 -13.57 10.81
C THR A 111 7.28 -12.48 11.45
N VAL A 112 7.12 -11.23 11.02
CA VAL A 112 7.97 -10.11 11.49
C VAL A 112 7.73 -9.74 12.94
N SER A 113 6.60 -10.12 13.49
CA SER A 113 6.20 -9.83 14.87
C SER A 113 5.47 -11.03 15.49
N SER A 114 5.05 -10.93 16.75
CA SER A 114 4.12 -11.91 17.34
C SER A 114 2.80 -11.92 16.56
N ASN A 115 2.06 -13.04 16.56
CA ASN A 115 0.90 -13.24 15.68
C ASN A 115 -0.06 -12.04 15.63
N GLY A 116 -0.50 -11.52 16.78
CA GLY A 116 -1.39 -10.36 16.83
C GLY A 116 -0.73 -9.05 16.35
N LEU A 117 0.53 -8.84 16.67
CA LEU A 117 1.24 -7.60 16.31
C LEU A 117 1.63 -7.55 14.83
N SER A 118 1.94 -8.68 14.19
CA SER A 118 2.14 -8.74 12.73
C SER A 118 0.91 -8.26 11.99
N TYR A 119 -0.25 -8.62 12.48
CA TYR A 119 -1.53 -8.18 11.93
C TYR A 119 -1.73 -6.65 12.04
N ILE A 120 -1.40 -6.08 13.20
CA ILE A 120 -1.43 -4.62 13.39
C ILE A 120 -0.49 -3.90 12.43
N VAL A 121 0.73 -4.42 12.27
CA VAL A 121 1.70 -3.86 11.31
C VAL A 121 1.14 -3.83 9.90
N LEU A 122 0.52 -4.94 9.46
CA LEU A 122 -0.17 -5.00 8.16
C LEU A 122 -1.29 -3.96 8.07
N CYS A 123 -2.11 -3.81 9.11
CA CYS A 123 -3.18 -2.82 9.15
C CYS A 123 -2.64 -1.39 9.00
N VAL A 124 -1.59 -1.04 9.73
CA VAL A 124 -0.97 0.29 9.67
C VAL A 124 -0.38 0.56 8.29
N ILE A 125 0.31 -0.41 7.69
CA ILE A 125 0.83 -0.31 6.33
C ILE A 125 -0.30 -0.10 5.32
N PHE A 126 -1.38 -0.87 5.42
CA PHE A 126 -2.54 -0.77 4.54
C PHE A 126 -3.24 0.61 4.65
N ILE A 127 -3.40 1.11 5.87
CA ILE A 127 -3.94 2.46 6.12
C ILE A 127 -3.05 3.52 5.45
N GLY A 128 -1.74 3.39 5.58
CA GLY A 128 -0.77 4.27 4.91
C GLY A 128 -0.94 4.29 3.38
N PHE A 129 -1.16 3.12 2.76
CA PHE A 129 -1.45 3.01 1.33
C PHE A 129 -2.78 3.65 0.95
N ILE A 130 -3.87 3.37 1.71
CA ILE A 130 -5.19 3.96 1.47
C ILE A 130 -5.08 5.49 1.50
N ASN A 131 -4.47 6.04 2.54
CA ASN A 131 -4.31 7.49 2.68
C ASN A 131 -3.51 8.10 1.54
N ARG A 132 -2.48 7.39 1.08
CA ARG A 132 -1.68 7.83 -0.07
C ARG A 132 -2.48 7.83 -1.38
N ILE A 133 -3.34 6.83 -1.59
CA ILE A 133 -4.19 6.74 -2.79
C ILE A 133 -5.27 7.82 -2.77
N ARG A 134 -5.88 8.09 -1.61
CA ARG A 134 -6.92 9.12 -1.44
C ARG A 134 -6.43 10.54 -1.72
N ARG A 135 -5.15 10.83 -1.59
CA ARG A 135 -4.56 12.17 -1.79
C ARG A 135 -5.30 13.27 -1.04
N GLY A 136 -5.76 13.00 0.18
CA GLY A 136 -6.51 13.95 1.00
C GLY A 136 -8.01 14.05 0.72
N ALA A 137 -8.55 13.26 -0.23
CA ALA A 137 -9.99 13.20 -0.44
C ALA A 137 -10.70 12.53 0.76
N ALA A 138 -11.79 13.13 1.24
CA ALA A 138 -12.59 12.62 2.35
C ALA A 138 -13.51 11.45 1.91
N ILE A 139 -12.88 10.36 1.44
CA ILE A 139 -13.59 9.16 0.98
C ILE A 139 -13.64 8.17 2.15
N ASN A 140 -14.84 7.67 2.50
CA ASN A 140 -14.95 6.53 3.40
C ASN A 140 -14.60 5.25 2.65
N VAL A 141 -13.81 4.37 3.28
CA VAL A 141 -13.48 3.04 2.77
C VAL A 141 -14.04 2.01 3.71
N THR A 142 -14.79 1.05 3.20
CA THR A 142 -15.18 -0.13 3.96
C THR A 142 -14.10 -1.19 3.81
N TRP A 143 -13.58 -1.65 4.93
CA TRP A 143 -12.56 -2.69 4.99
C TRP A 143 -13.11 -3.93 5.67
N ALA A 144 -13.12 -5.03 4.95
CA ALA A 144 -13.45 -6.34 5.50
C ALA A 144 -12.20 -6.95 6.11
N LEU A 145 -12.28 -7.31 7.38
CA LEU A 145 -11.19 -7.87 8.16
C LEU A 145 -11.71 -9.09 8.91
N ASP A 146 -11.19 -10.26 8.58
CA ASP A 146 -11.60 -11.49 9.22
C ASP A 146 -10.80 -11.74 10.52
N GLU A 147 -11.39 -12.46 11.46
CA GLU A 147 -10.75 -12.95 12.68
C GLU A 147 -10.03 -11.90 13.55
N ILE A 148 -10.68 -10.76 13.81
CA ILE A 148 -10.15 -9.70 14.69
C ILE A 148 -9.89 -10.19 16.16
N LYS A 149 -10.42 -11.33 16.52
CA LYS A 149 -10.28 -11.95 17.85
C LYS A 149 -8.85 -12.34 18.22
N ASP A 150 -7.96 -12.49 17.25
CA ASP A 150 -6.55 -12.83 17.49
C ASP A 150 -5.74 -11.65 18.06
N LEU A 151 -6.36 -10.46 18.07
CA LEU A 151 -5.80 -9.28 18.74
C LEU A 151 -6.26 -9.22 20.18
N ASP A 152 -5.37 -8.83 21.09
CA ASP A 152 -5.79 -8.43 22.42
C ASP A 152 -6.70 -7.19 22.38
N ILE A 153 -7.54 -7.03 23.40
CA ILE A 153 -8.61 -6.05 23.43
C ILE A 153 -8.07 -4.60 23.34
N GLY A 154 -6.93 -4.33 23.98
CA GLY A 154 -6.28 -3.02 23.92
C GLY A 154 -5.80 -2.67 22.50
N ASN A 155 -5.27 -3.65 21.78
CA ASN A 155 -4.87 -3.48 20.39
C ASN A 155 -6.08 -3.29 19.45
N VAL A 156 -7.21 -3.97 19.71
CA VAL A 156 -8.46 -3.75 18.97
C VAL A 156 -8.96 -2.32 19.18
N GLU A 157 -8.97 -1.80 20.42
CA GLU A 157 -9.38 -0.42 20.70
C GLU A 157 -8.53 0.62 19.94
N VAL A 158 -7.21 0.45 19.97
CA VAL A 158 -6.29 1.33 19.23
C VAL A 158 -6.54 1.24 17.73
N LEU A 159 -6.67 0.02 17.18
CA LEU A 159 -6.97 -0.20 15.77
C LEU A 159 -8.28 0.50 15.36
N MET A 160 -9.35 0.32 16.13
CA MET A 160 -10.64 0.98 15.87
C MET A 160 -10.54 2.50 15.91
N SER A 161 -9.73 3.05 16.82
CA SER A 161 -9.46 4.49 16.88
C SER A 161 -8.72 4.98 15.63
N VAL A 162 -7.68 4.28 15.22
CA VAL A 162 -6.89 4.59 14.00
C VAL A 162 -7.76 4.51 12.75
N LEU A 163 -8.59 3.48 12.62
CA LEU A 163 -9.50 3.32 11.48
C LEU A 163 -10.51 4.48 11.39
N ARG A 164 -11.15 4.85 12.52
CA ARG A 164 -12.08 5.99 12.57
C ARG A 164 -11.42 7.30 12.18
N LYS A 165 -10.22 7.58 12.72
CA LYS A 165 -9.42 8.77 12.37
C LYS A 165 -9.14 8.86 10.86
N ASN A 166 -9.04 7.70 10.21
CA ASN A 166 -8.74 7.61 8.78
C ASN A 166 -9.98 7.40 7.89
N ASN A 167 -11.20 7.62 8.39
CA ASN A 167 -12.45 7.40 7.65
C ASN A 167 -12.52 5.98 7.03
N ILE A 168 -12.14 4.97 7.81
CA ILE A 168 -12.25 3.56 7.43
C ILE A 168 -13.29 2.89 8.31
N THR A 169 -14.30 2.30 7.68
CA THR A 169 -15.32 1.50 8.33
C THR A 169 -14.90 0.04 8.32
N LEU A 170 -14.75 -0.54 9.51
CA LEU A 170 -14.41 -1.95 9.66
C LEU A 170 -15.68 -2.81 9.61
N VAL A 171 -15.61 -3.87 8.82
CA VAL A 171 -16.55 -5.00 8.83
C VAL A 171 -15.76 -6.25 9.17
N SER A 172 -16.13 -6.94 10.25
CA SER A 172 -15.43 -8.15 10.68
C SER A 172 -16.43 -9.27 10.92
N ALA A 173 -16.07 -10.49 10.54
CA ALA A 173 -16.74 -11.71 10.95
C ALA A 173 -15.98 -12.29 12.15
N CYS A 174 -16.70 -12.54 13.22
CA CYS A 174 -16.14 -13.18 14.40
C CYS A 174 -17.13 -14.24 14.90
N PRO A 175 -16.82 -15.53 14.76
CA PRO A 175 -17.76 -16.60 15.08
C PRO A 175 -18.06 -16.73 16.59
N ASP A 176 -17.15 -16.28 17.43
CA ASP A 176 -17.31 -16.30 18.90
C ASP A 176 -16.72 -15.02 19.50
N PRO A 177 -17.42 -13.88 19.33
CA PRO A 177 -16.90 -12.59 19.77
C PRO A 177 -17.02 -12.44 21.28
N ASP A 178 -15.96 -11.95 21.91
CA ASP A 178 -16.01 -11.50 23.29
C ASP A 178 -16.99 -10.30 23.41
N VAL A 179 -17.68 -10.19 24.55
CA VAL A 179 -18.66 -9.14 24.82
C VAL A 179 -18.00 -7.75 24.70
N ASP A 180 -16.77 -7.62 25.13
CA ASP A 180 -16.02 -6.37 25.08
C ASP A 180 -15.67 -5.99 23.64
N VAL A 181 -15.30 -6.96 22.81
CA VAL A 181 -15.07 -6.74 21.38
C VAL A 181 -16.36 -6.31 20.68
N LEU A 182 -17.49 -6.99 20.98
CA LEU A 182 -18.80 -6.62 20.43
C LEU A 182 -19.22 -5.21 20.80
N ALA A 183 -18.88 -4.74 22.00
CA ALA A 183 -19.23 -3.39 22.44
C ALA A 183 -18.55 -2.28 21.60
N MET A 184 -17.44 -2.58 20.94
CA MET A 184 -16.73 -1.64 20.06
C MET A 184 -17.40 -1.43 18.71
N PHE A 185 -18.26 -2.37 18.27
CA PHE A 185 -19.00 -2.28 17.01
C PHE A 185 -20.35 -1.60 17.20
N ARG A 186 -20.68 -0.61 16.36
CA ARG A 186 -21.96 0.13 16.44
C ARG A 186 -23.15 -0.68 15.94
N ASN A 187 -22.94 -1.55 14.97
CA ASN A 187 -23.96 -2.44 14.38
C ASN A 187 -23.57 -3.87 14.71
N ARG A 188 -24.45 -4.57 15.40
CA ARG A 188 -24.27 -5.95 15.83
C ARG A 188 -25.09 -6.90 14.95
#